data_d806a1189fcf63a7559ca8bbf0959483
#
_entry.id   d806a1189fcf63a7559ca8bbf0959483
#
_cell.length_a   1.000
_cell.length_b   1.000
_cell.length_c   1.000
_cell.angle_alpha   90.00
_cell.angle_beta   90.00
_cell.angle_gamma   90.00
#
_symmetry.space_group_name_H-M   'P 1'
#
loop_
_entity.id
_entity.type
_entity.pdbx_description
1 polymer ?
#
loop_
_entity_poly.entity_id
_entity_poly.type
_entity_poly.pdbx_seq_one_letter_code
_entity_poly.pdbx_strand_id
1 'polypeptide(L)'
;EWSRHYVIELNKQGERLTIWNKHCILGTSGWAIASPVVNACIEWEEATGRPYQLWYKGSNRFTEHYSVFKAALTYPDAPETELNVPLIETLDQYDEIYICGEAMNYCCLNSIKDLNAYAPHLMKKVVVLEDCMSSIGDFDIHTDAVYQEAIRLGGRILKSTDIVMP
;
A
#
# COMPACT_ATOMS: atom_id res chain seq x y z
N GLU A 1 21.66 18.18 5.90
CA GLU A 1 22.01 17.05 6.81
C GLU A 1 21.05 15.88 6.65
N TRP A 2 19.73 16.10 6.71
CA TRP A 2 18.73 15.02 6.62
C TRP A 2 18.83 14.21 5.32
N SER A 3 18.89 14.84 4.16
CA SER A 3 18.91 14.12 2.87
C SER A 3 20.08 13.13 2.75
N ARG A 4 21.26 13.50 3.31
CA ARG A 4 22.42 12.61 3.35
C ARG A 4 22.18 11.42 4.30
N HIS A 5 21.63 11.69 5.48
CA HIS A 5 21.25 10.66 6.45
C HIS A 5 20.24 9.71 5.84
N TYR A 6 19.19 10.24 5.22
CA TYR A 6 18.12 9.49 4.57
C TYR A 6 18.66 8.48 3.53
N VAL A 7 19.50 8.93 2.61
CA VAL A 7 20.10 8.03 1.59
C VAL A 7 20.97 6.95 2.22
N ILE A 8 21.74 7.28 3.25
CA ILE A 8 22.59 6.32 3.96
C ILE A 8 21.73 5.24 4.63
N GLU A 9 20.65 5.63 5.33
CA GLU A 9 19.80 4.70 6.04
C GLU A 9 18.98 3.81 5.07
N LEU A 10 18.47 4.37 3.96
CA LEU A 10 17.84 3.57 2.91
C LEU A 10 18.78 2.50 2.35
N ASN A 11 20.02 2.89 2.04
CA ASN A 11 21.02 1.93 1.52
C ASN A 11 21.32 0.82 2.53
N LYS A 12 21.36 1.12 3.83
CA LYS A 12 21.54 0.09 4.87
C LYS A 12 20.38 -0.91 4.92
N GLN A 13 19.17 -0.47 4.55
CA GLN A 13 17.98 -1.31 4.44
C GLN A 13 17.92 -2.10 3.11
N GLY A 14 18.91 -1.92 2.24
CA GLY A 14 18.91 -2.52 0.89
C GLY A 14 18.00 -1.78 -0.11
N GLU A 15 17.47 -0.63 0.28
CA GLU A 15 16.61 0.19 -0.54
C GLU A 15 17.42 1.23 -1.33
N ARG A 16 16.92 1.63 -2.49
CA ARG A 16 17.52 2.70 -3.29
C ARG A 16 16.55 3.85 -3.44
N LEU A 17 17.05 5.06 -3.22
CA LEU A 17 16.28 6.25 -3.55
C LEU A 17 16.12 6.37 -5.06
N THR A 18 14.88 6.33 -5.53
CA THR A 18 14.54 6.62 -6.91
C THR A 18 13.98 8.02 -7.02
N ILE A 19 14.58 8.84 -7.87
CA ILE A 19 14.08 10.20 -8.15
C ILE A 19 13.13 10.11 -9.35
N TRP A 20 11.85 10.25 -9.06
CA TRP A 20 10.80 10.21 -10.06
C TRP A 20 10.57 11.59 -10.70
N ASN A 21 10.08 11.60 -11.92
CA ASN A 21 9.50 12.81 -12.49
C ASN A 21 8.32 13.29 -11.66
N LYS A 22 8.01 14.58 -11.74
CA LYS A 22 6.84 15.14 -11.03
C LYS A 22 5.58 14.40 -11.44
N HIS A 23 4.91 13.81 -10.48
CA HIS A 23 3.67 13.05 -10.67
C HIS A 23 2.80 13.16 -9.41
N CYS A 24 1.56 12.74 -9.48
CA CYS A 24 0.60 12.76 -8.36
C CYS A 24 0.58 14.11 -7.62
N ILE A 25 0.63 15.23 -8.38
CA ILE A 25 0.66 16.56 -7.77
C ILE A 25 -0.70 16.85 -7.15
N LEU A 26 -0.69 17.15 -5.87
CA LEU A 26 -1.89 17.45 -5.08
C LEU A 26 -2.80 18.46 -5.77
N GLY A 27 -4.10 18.15 -5.85
CA GLY A 27 -5.10 19.01 -6.49
C GLY A 27 -5.18 18.88 -8.02
N THR A 28 -4.40 18.00 -8.64
CA THR A 28 -4.49 17.70 -10.07
C THR A 28 -5.23 16.37 -10.31
N SER A 29 -5.65 16.14 -11.55
CA SER A 29 -6.25 14.85 -11.97
C SER A 29 -5.29 13.67 -11.79
N GLY A 30 -3.97 13.89 -11.84
CA GLY A 30 -2.97 12.86 -11.61
C GLY A 30 -2.83 12.43 -10.15
N TRP A 31 -3.37 13.21 -9.21
CA TRP A 31 -3.44 12.86 -7.78
C TRP A 31 -4.79 12.24 -7.41
N ALA A 32 -5.84 12.58 -8.15
CA ALA A 32 -7.19 12.10 -7.87
C ALA A 32 -7.29 10.57 -8.06
N ILE A 33 -8.15 9.94 -7.26
CA ILE A 33 -8.55 8.55 -7.50
C ILE A 33 -9.24 8.46 -8.87
N ALA A 34 -8.94 7.43 -9.63
CA ALA A 34 -9.53 7.23 -10.96
C ALA A 34 -11.06 7.19 -10.86
N SER A 35 -11.73 7.90 -11.78
CA SER A 35 -13.19 8.07 -11.75
C SER A 35 -13.99 6.75 -11.62
N PRO A 36 -13.64 5.66 -12.31
CA PRO A 36 -14.37 4.39 -12.13
C PRO A 36 -14.30 3.87 -10.69
N VAL A 37 -13.15 4.03 -10.03
CA VAL A 37 -12.96 3.56 -8.63
C VAL A 37 -13.77 4.43 -7.67
N VAL A 38 -13.70 5.76 -7.80
CA VAL A 38 -14.45 6.65 -6.92
C VAL A 38 -15.96 6.48 -7.12
N ASN A 39 -16.41 6.27 -8.35
CA ASN A 39 -17.84 6.01 -8.62
C ASN A 39 -18.29 4.71 -7.95
N ALA A 40 -17.52 3.64 -8.02
CA ALA A 40 -17.81 2.39 -7.33
C ALA A 40 -17.85 2.57 -5.79
N CYS A 41 -16.97 3.39 -5.23
CA CYS A 41 -17.00 3.74 -3.80
C CYS A 41 -18.29 4.49 -3.42
N ILE A 42 -18.72 5.45 -4.25
CA ILE A 42 -19.98 6.20 -4.04
C ILE A 42 -21.18 5.26 -4.13
N GLU A 43 -21.25 4.41 -5.16
CA GLU A 43 -22.32 3.41 -5.30
C GLU A 43 -22.39 2.47 -4.09
N TRP A 44 -21.22 2.04 -3.59
CA TRP A 44 -21.15 1.20 -2.38
C TRP A 44 -21.65 1.98 -1.14
N GLU A 45 -21.26 3.24 -0.98
CA GLU A 45 -21.72 4.10 0.12
C GLU A 45 -23.24 4.26 0.09
N GLU A 46 -23.82 4.55 -1.10
CA GLU A 46 -25.27 4.67 -1.29
C GLU A 46 -26.00 3.36 -0.98
N ALA A 47 -25.45 2.23 -1.40
CA ALA A 47 -26.06 0.92 -1.19
C ALA A 47 -25.99 0.45 0.27
N THR A 48 -24.92 0.79 1.00
CA THR A 48 -24.67 0.28 2.35
C THR A 48 -24.99 1.27 3.47
N GLY A 49 -25.10 2.56 3.14
CA GLY A 49 -25.20 3.66 4.12
C GLY A 49 -23.93 3.85 4.95
N ARG A 50 -22.79 3.29 4.54
CA ARG A 50 -21.50 3.39 5.22
C ARG A 50 -20.56 4.25 4.39
N PRO A 51 -19.90 5.28 4.95
CA PRO A 51 -18.94 6.09 4.21
C PRO A 51 -17.69 5.26 3.90
N TYR A 52 -17.18 5.38 2.66
CA TYR A 52 -15.84 4.87 2.35
C TYR A 52 -14.78 5.74 3.04
N GLN A 53 -13.64 5.16 3.35
CA GLN A 53 -12.57 5.85 4.08
C GLN A 53 -11.42 6.19 3.13
N LEU A 54 -10.87 7.40 3.31
CA LEU A 54 -9.67 7.86 2.61
C LEU A 54 -8.49 7.92 3.57
N TRP A 55 -7.44 7.18 3.25
CA TRP A 55 -6.20 7.19 3.99
C TRP A 55 -5.09 7.80 3.14
N TYR A 56 -4.54 8.91 3.61
CA TYR A 56 -3.52 9.65 2.89
C TYR A 56 -2.13 9.17 3.29
N LYS A 57 -1.22 9.18 2.31
CA LYS A 57 0.21 8.93 2.52
C LYS A 57 1.05 9.92 1.71
N GLY A 58 2.34 10.05 2.03
CA GLY A 58 3.25 10.89 1.25
C GLY A 58 3.08 12.40 1.49
N SER A 59 2.54 12.80 2.63
CA SER A 59 2.41 14.22 3.01
C SER A 59 3.72 14.85 3.45
N ASN A 60 4.69 14.06 3.92
CA ASN A 60 6.01 14.55 4.32
C ASN A 60 6.98 14.51 3.14
N ARG A 61 7.53 15.69 2.76
CA ARG A 61 8.45 15.85 1.62
C ARG A 61 9.87 15.34 1.87
N PHE A 62 10.20 14.94 3.08
CA PHE A 62 11.54 14.56 3.48
C PHE A 62 11.78 13.05 3.54
N THR A 63 10.74 12.26 3.26
CA THR A 63 10.81 10.80 3.22
C THR A 63 9.87 10.24 2.17
N GLU A 64 10.25 9.14 1.53
CA GLU A 64 9.35 8.37 0.68
C GLU A 64 8.30 7.63 1.52
N HIS A 65 7.11 7.53 0.99
CA HIS A 65 6.00 6.86 1.64
C HIS A 65 5.32 5.95 0.62
N TYR A 66 6.03 4.88 0.20
CA TYR A 66 5.48 3.89 -0.72
C TYR A 66 4.35 3.11 -0.06
N SER A 67 4.61 2.55 1.12
CA SER A 67 3.59 1.88 1.93
C SER A 67 2.50 2.85 2.41
N VAL A 68 1.27 2.36 2.51
CA VAL A 68 0.18 3.09 3.18
C VAL A 68 0.31 3.03 4.71
N PHE A 69 1.14 2.12 5.23
CA PHE A 69 1.27 1.90 6.67
C PHE A 69 2.40 2.70 7.30
N LYS A 70 3.50 2.95 6.56
CA LYS A 70 4.66 3.61 7.15
C LYS A 70 5.53 4.26 6.08
N ALA A 71 6.17 5.38 6.41
CA ALA A 71 7.21 5.94 5.55
C ALA A 71 8.45 5.02 5.51
N ALA A 72 9.21 5.08 4.41
CA ALA A 72 10.44 4.30 4.24
C ALA A 72 11.45 4.57 5.37
N LEU A 73 11.51 5.81 5.83
CA LEU A 73 12.23 6.23 7.03
C LEU A 73 11.41 7.28 7.78
N THR A 74 11.18 7.06 9.05
CA THR A 74 10.46 8.03 9.89
C THR A 74 11.25 9.33 9.99
N TYR A 75 10.55 10.46 9.84
CA TYR A 75 11.14 11.79 9.98
C TYR A 75 10.94 12.27 11.43
N PRO A 76 11.96 12.87 12.06
CA PRO A 76 11.85 13.36 13.44
C PRO A 76 10.67 14.33 13.62
N ASP A 77 9.93 14.16 14.71
CA ASP A 77 8.76 14.98 15.08
C ASP A 77 7.65 15.04 14.03
N ALA A 78 7.53 13.99 13.19
CA ALA A 78 6.53 13.88 12.13
C ALA A 78 5.75 12.56 12.25
N PRO A 79 4.72 12.50 13.12
CA PRO A 79 3.97 11.29 13.41
C PRO A 79 3.28 10.68 12.18
N GLU A 80 3.00 11.48 11.15
CA GLU A 80 2.43 11.01 9.88
C GLU A 80 3.41 10.12 9.09
N THR A 81 4.68 10.03 9.50
CA THR A 81 5.70 9.14 8.90
C THR A 81 5.86 7.83 9.67
N GLU A 82 5.27 7.72 10.84
CA GLU A 82 5.31 6.53 11.68
C GLU A 82 4.31 5.47 11.22
N LEU A 83 4.30 4.33 11.90
CA LEU A 83 3.37 3.24 11.60
C LEU A 83 1.93 3.69 11.83
N ASN A 84 1.09 3.54 10.82
CA ASN A 84 -0.34 3.84 10.85
C ASN A 84 -1.11 2.73 11.58
N VAL A 85 -0.96 2.72 12.91
CA VAL A 85 -1.66 1.76 13.78
C VAL A 85 -3.17 1.84 13.62
N PRO A 86 -3.81 3.03 13.54
CA PRO A 86 -5.26 3.11 13.33
C PRO A 86 -5.75 2.41 12.05
N LEU A 87 -4.98 2.44 10.96
CA LEU A 87 -5.33 1.69 9.76
C LEU A 87 -5.26 0.17 9.99
N ILE A 88 -4.22 -0.30 10.69
CA ILE A 88 -4.08 -1.72 11.03
C ILE A 88 -5.25 -2.18 11.90
N GLU A 89 -5.61 -1.40 12.92
CA GLU A 89 -6.76 -1.68 13.80
C GLU A 89 -8.08 -1.67 13.05
N THR A 90 -8.22 -0.77 12.06
CA THR A 90 -9.40 -0.73 11.18
C THR A 90 -9.49 -2.00 10.34
N LEU A 91 -8.39 -2.42 9.73
CA LEU A 91 -8.34 -3.63 8.90
C LEU A 91 -8.61 -4.91 9.71
N ASP A 92 -8.21 -4.94 10.98
CA ASP A 92 -8.44 -6.12 11.82
C ASP A 92 -9.92 -6.40 12.11
N GLN A 93 -10.78 -5.42 11.92
CA GLN A 93 -12.23 -5.57 12.09
C GLN A 93 -12.92 -6.33 10.95
N TYR A 94 -12.23 -6.56 9.83
CA TYR A 94 -12.77 -7.24 8.66
C TYR A 94 -12.36 -8.71 8.61
N ASP A 95 -13.20 -9.54 8.02
CA ASP A 95 -12.96 -10.97 7.83
C ASP A 95 -12.02 -11.23 6.65
N GLU A 96 -12.13 -10.42 5.58
CA GLU A 96 -11.28 -10.46 4.41
C GLU A 96 -10.80 -9.05 4.03
N ILE A 97 -9.56 -8.96 3.54
CA ILE A 97 -8.89 -7.72 3.14
C ILE A 97 -8.38 -7.91 1.71
N TYR A 98 -9.05 -7.31 0.75
CA TYR A 98 -8.62 -7.31 -0.65
C TYR A 98 -7.66 -6.15 -0.91
N ILE A 99 -6.49 -6.47 -1.46
CA ILE A 99 -5.46 -5.47 -1.79
C ILE A 99 -5.29 -5.41 -3.31
N CYS A 100 -5.45 -4.21 -3.85
CA CYS A 100 -5.19 -3.87 -5.23
C CYS A 100 -4.67 -2.43 -5.32
N GLY A 101 -4.18 -2.02 -6.48
CA GLY A 101 -3.69 -0.64 -6.70
C GLY A 101 -2.38 -0.56 -7.48
N GLU A 102 -1.74 0.59 -7.47
CA GLU A 102 -0.55 0.92 -8.25
C GLU A 102 0.59 1.48 -7.37
N ALA A 103 1.84 1.08 -7.67
CA ALA A 103 2.23 0.00 -8.55
C ALA A 103 2.48 -1.27 -7.73
N MET A 104 2.28 -2.43 -8.39
CA MET A 104 2.45 -3.77 -7.80
C MET A 104 3.79 -3.93 -7.09
N ASN A 105 4.88 -3.48 -7.71
CA ASN A 105 6.26 -3.61 -7.20
C ASN A 105 6.78 -2.38 -6.44
N TYR A 106 5.93 -1.41 -6.11
CA TYR A 106 6.27 -0.24 -5.28
C TYR A 106 5.30 -0.07 -4.12
N CYS A 107 4.20 0.67 -4.30
CA CYS A 107 3.31 0.99 -3.18
C CYS A 107 2.60 -0.25 -2.65
N CYS A 108 2.13 -1.15 -3.52
CA CYS A 108 1.50 -2.39 -3.09
C CYS A 108 2.50 -3.32 -2.40
N LEU A 109 3.68 -3.54 -3.01
CA LEU A 109 4.74 -4.36 -2.42
C LEU A 109 5.16 -3.85 -1.04
N ASN A 110 5.41 -2.54 -0.90
CA ASN A 110 5.85 -1.99 0.38
C ASN A 110 4.73 -2.04 1.42
N SER A 111 3.47 -1.91 1.03
CA SER A 111 2.34 -2.11 1.95
C SER A 111 2.24 -3.56 2.42
N ILE A 112 2.41 -4.53 1.54
CA ILE A 112 2.48 -5.95 1.91
C ILE A 112 3.70 -6.24 2.81
N LYS A 113 4.87 -5.66 2.51
CA LYS A 113 6.08 -5.76 3.33
C LYS A 113 5.84 -5.29 4.75
N ASP A 114 5.16 -4.16 4.92
CA ASP A 114 4.85 -3.63 6.24
C ASP A 114 3.79 -4.48 6.96
N LEU A 115 2.76 -4.98 6.27
CA LEU A 115 1.82 -5.93 6.86
C LEU A 115 2.52 -7.21 7.33
N ASN A 116 3.42 -7.78 6.53
CA ASN A 116 4.22 -8.95 6.91
C ASN A 116 5.01 -8.69 8.20
N ALA A 117 5.57 -7.49 8.35
CA ALA A 117 6.45 -7.12 9.45
C ALA A 117 5.69 -6.69 10.71
N TYR A 118 4.66 -5.87 10.57
CA TYR A 118 4.01 -5.19 11.70
C TYR A 118 2.64 -5.74 12.06
N ALA A 119 1.97 -6.45 11.14
CA ALA A 119 0.66 -7.03 11.35
C ALA A 119 0.52 -8.44 10.71
N PRO A 120 1.45 -9.38 10.98
CA PRO A 120 1.44 -10.70 10.35
C PRO A 120 0.17 -11.50 10.65
N HIS A 121 -0.52 -11.20 11.74
CA HIS A 121 -1.80 -11.83 12.10
C HIS A 121 -2.93 -11.52 11.11
N LEU A 122 -2.85 -10.39 10.38
CA LEU A 122 -3.81 -10.02 9.35
C LEU A 122 -3.62 -10.80 8.06
N MET A 123 -2.42 -11.33 7.80
CA MET A 123 -2.10 -11.92 6.51
C MET A 123 -3.04 -13.06 6.11
N LYS A 124 -3.54 -13.85 7.06
CA LYS A 124 -4.55 -14.89 6.81
C LYS A 124 -5.89 -14.37 6.25
N LYS A 125 -6.15 -13.07 6.41
CA LYS A 125 -7.33 -12.36 5.89
C LYS A 125 -7.05 -11.70 4.53
N VAL A 126 -5.76 -11.54 4.17
CA VAL A 126 -5.34 -10.78 2.98
C VAL A 126 -5.47 -11.61 1.71
N VAL A 127 -6.06 -10.97 0.72
CA VAL A 127 -6.15 -11.43 -0.67
C VAL A 127 -5.60 -10.33 -1.58
N VAL A 128 -4.50 -10.61 -2.24
CA VAL A 128 -3.90 -9.72 -3.24
C VAL A 128 -4.54 -10.02 -4.59
N LEU A 129 -5.12 -9.00 -5.24
CA LEU A 129 -5.76 -9.11 -6.55
C LEU A 129 -4.75 -8.79 -7.64
N GLU A 130 -4.07 -9.80 -8.16
CA GLU A 130 -2.96 -9.63 -9.10
C GLU A 130 -3.38 -8.97 -10.43
N ASP A 131 -4.59 -9.23 -10.91
CA ASP A 131 -5.14 -8.65 -12.13
C ASP A 131 -5.70 -7.22 -11.97
N CYS A 132 -5.72 -6.73 -10.72
CA CYS A 132 -6.10 -5.35 -10.38
C CYS A 132 -4.87 -4.49 -10.00
N MET A 133 -3.70 -4.88 -10.47
CA MET A 133 -2.43 -4.18 -10.27
C MET A 133 -1.57 -4.26 -11.52
N SER A 134 -0.67 -3.28 -11.71
CA SER A 134 0.37 -3.35 -12.74
C SER A 134 1.75 -3.01 -12.15
N SER A 135 2.79 -3.55 -12.77
CA SER A 135 4.18 -3.31 -12.36
C SER A 135 4.84 -2.24 -13.23
N ILE A 136 5.86 -1.60 -12.68
CA ILE A 136 6.78 -0.76 -13.43
C ILE A 136 7.99 -1.61 -13.80
N GLY A 137 8.18 -1.86 -15.11
CA GLY A 137 9.20 -2.77 -15.61
C GLY A 137 8.84 -4.25 -15.41
N ASP A 138 9.85 -5.11 -15.58
CA ASP A 138 9.68 -6.55 -15.41
C ASP A 138 9.62 -6.91 -13.93
N PHE A 139 8.53 -7.52 -13.54
CA PHE A 139 8.29 -7.95 -12.16
C PHE A 139 7.36 -9.16 -12.15
N ASP A 140 7.69 -10.16 -11.35
CA ASP A 140 6.87 -11.34 -11.15
C ASP A 140 6.47 -11.46 -9.67
N ILE A 141 5.19 -11.23 -9.41
CA ILE A 141 4.60 -11.32 -8.09
C ILE A 141 4.76 -12.72 -7.46
N HIS A 142 4.80 -13.77 -8.29
CA HIS A 142 4.87 -15.15 -7.82
C HIS A 142 6.27 -15.59 -7.41
N THR A 143 7.30 -14.81 -7.75
CA THR A 143 8.70 -15.09 -7.36
C THR A 143 9.27 -14.07 -6.40
N ASP A 144 8.59 -12.94 -6.18
CA ASP A 144 9.06 -11.90 -5.27
C ASP A 144 9.00 -12.34 -3.80
N ALA A 145 10.07 -12.07 -3.07
CA ALA A 145 10.23 -12.53 -1.69
C ALA A 145 9.20 -11.96 -0.71
N VAL A 146 8.71 -10.73 -0.94
CA VAL A 146 7.72 -10.09 -0.06
C VAL A 146 6.37 -10.75 -0.23
N TYR A 147 5.96 -11.03 -1.47
CA TYR A 147 4.71 -11.71 -1.77
C TYR A 147 4.76 -13.19 -1.36
N GLN A 148 5.92 -13.85 -1.50
CA GLN A 148 6.10 -15.23 -1.01
C GLN A 148 6.02 -15.30 0.51
N GLU A 149 6.56 -14.32 1.23
CA GLU A 149 6.39 -14.22 2.68
C GLU A 149 4.92 -14.00 3.06
N ALA A 150 4.19 -13.17 2.31
CA ALA A 150 2.76 -12.97 2.51
C ALA A 150 1.98 -14.30 2.41
N ILE A 151 2.28 -15.11 1.39
CA ILE A 151 1.69 -16.45 1.22
C ILE A 151 2.05 -17.36 2.39
N ARG A 152 3.32 -17.36 2.83
CA ARG A 152 3.79 -18.14 3.97
C ARG A 152 3.04 -17.79 5.27
N LEU A 153 2.67 -16.53 5.43
CA LEU A 153 1.90 -16.02 6.57
C LEU A 153 0.37 -16.27 6.43
N GLY A 154 -0.07 -16.90 5.35
CA GLY A 154 -1.46 -17.29 5.12
C GLY A 154 -2.22 -16.38 4.17
N GLY A 155 -1.57 -15.38 3.56
CA GLY A 155 -2.14 -14.55 2.50
C GLY A 155 -2.36 -15.33 1.20
N ARG A 156 -3.18 -14.79 0.33
CA ARG A 156 -3.54 -15.40 -0.96
C ARG A 156 -3.28 -14.40 -2.08
N ILE A 157 -2.88 -14.89 -3.24
CA ILE A 157 -2.83 -14.13 -4.50
C ILE A 157 -3.86 -14.74 -5.43
N LEU A 158 -4.83 -13.98 -5.86
CA LEU A 158 -5.96 -14.42 -6.69
C LEU A 158 -6.22 -13.40 -7.80
N LYS A 159 -6.97 -13.80 -8.81
CA LYS A 159 -7.59 -12.87 -9.76
C LYS A 159 -8.93 -12.42 -9.23
N SER A 160 -9.35 -11.22 -9.59
CA SER A 160 -10.66 -10.69 -9.22
C SER A 160 -11.82 -11.59 -9.68
N THR A 161 -11.63 -12.29 -10.82
CA THR A 161 -12.59 -13.26 -11.38
C THR A 161 -12.73 -14.55 -10.58
N ASP A 162 -11.79 -14.85 -9.70
CA ASP A 162 -11.79 -16.06 -8.87
C ASP A 162 -12.51 -15.84 -7.53
N ILE A 163 -12.95 -14.60 -7.27
CA ILE A 163 -13.65 -14.25 -6.05
C ILE A 163 -15.12 -14.56 -6.19
N VAL A 164 -15.60 -15.44 -5.33
CA VAL A 164 -17.03 -15.71 -5.17
C VAL A 164 -17.55 -14.78 -4.07
N MET A 165 -18.28 -13.76 -4.47
CA MET A 165 -18.98 -12.90 -3.50
C MET A 165 -20.11 -13.68 -2.85
N PRO A 166 -20.27 -13.60 -1.52
CA PRO A 166 -21.32 -14.30 -0.79
C PRO A 166 -22.72 -13.77 -1.11
#